data_76488cec9a79faad9758c1ca490f0395
#
_entry.id   76488cec9a79faad9758c1ca490f0395
#
_cell.length_a   1.000
_cell.length_b   1.000
_cell.length_c   1.000
_cell.angle_alpha   90.00
_cell.angle_beta   90.00
_cell.angle_gamma   90.00
#
_symmetry.space_group_name_H-M   'P 1'
#
loop_
_entity.id
_entity.type
_entity.pdbx_description
1 polymer ?
#
loop_
_entity_poly.entity_id
_entity_poly.type
_entity_poly.pdbx_seq_one_letter_code
_entity_poly.pdbx_strand_id
1 'polypeptide(L)'
;LYVGLDVHKDSIDIALADAGRDGEVRHVGSIGGDLVALDKALRKLISRAQPLHVVYEAGPCGFVIWRHLSAQGLTCEVVAPSSIPRRSGDRVKTDRRDALMLARLARAGELSAVRVPDAADEAVRDLVRAHARTRCASAATRAIA
;
A
#
# COMPACT_ATOMS: atom_id res chain seq x y z
N LEU A 1 15.55 -5.50 -4.51
CA LEU A 1 14.97 -4.23 -4.94
C LEU A 1 13.69 -3.97 -4.14
N TYR A 2 13.58 -2.81 -3.52
CA TYR A 2 12.39 -2.40 -2.76
C TYR A 2 11.47 -1.56 -3.65
N VAL A 3 10.19 -1.86 -3.62
CA VAL A 3 9.17 -1.23 -4.46
C VAL A 3 8.11 -0.62 -3.54
N GLY A 4 8.02 0.70 -3.50
CA GLY A 4 6.96 1.43 -2.80
C GLY A 4 5.82 1.74 -3.75
N LEU A 5 4.59 1.39 -3.36
CA LEU A 5 3.39 1.72 -4.11
C LEU A 5 2.52 2.69 -3.29
N ASP A 6 2.19 3.82 -3.86
CA ASP A 6 1.11 4.68 -3.36
C ASP A 6 -0.14 4.40 -4.18
N VAL A 7 -1.14 3.79 -3.53
CA VAL A 7 -2.29 3.18 -4.20
C VAL A 7 -3.52 4.04 -4.02
N HIS A 8 -4.04 4.54 -5.14
CA HIS A 8 -5.31 5.25 -5.25
C HIS A 8 -6.32 4.43 -6.05
N LYS A 9 -7.56 4.90 -6.07
CA LYS A 9 -8.64 4.22 -6.80
C LYS A 9 -8.34 4.05 -8.30
N ASP A 10 -7.80 5.09 -8.92
CA ASP A 10 -7.65 5.16 -10.38
C ASP A 10 -6.18 5.14 -10.82
N SER A 11 -5.23 5.18 -9.89
CA SER A 11 -3.79 5.22 -10.17
C SER A 11 -2.96 4.56 -9.08
N ILE A 12 -1.80 4.09 -9.47
CA ILE A 12 -0.74 3.61 -8.57
C ILE A 12 0.56 4.30 -8.93
N ASP A 13 1.14 5.04 -7.99
CA ASP A 13 2.48 5.59 -8.13
C ASP A 13 3.52 4.59 -7.65
N ILE A 14 4.57 4.40 -8.46
CA ILE A 14 5.61 3.40 -8.23
C ILE A 14 6.94 4.09 -7.99
N ALA A 15 7.59 3.74 -6.90
CA ALA A 15 8.96 4.13 -6.62
C ALA A 15 9.83 2.92 -6.29
N LEU A 16 11.12 3.03 -6.58
CA LEU A 16 12.12 2.00 -6.34
C LEU A 16 13.19 2.50 -5.40
N ALA A 17 13.69 1.61 -4.55
CA ALA A 17 14.92 1.79 -3.81
C ALA A 17 15.83 0.58 -4.07
N ASP A 18 17.00 0.82 -4.62
CA ASP A 18 18.00 -0.23 -4.82
C ASP A 18 18.52 -0.72 -3.47
N ALA A 19 18.87 -2.01 -3.41
CA ALA A 19 19.44 -2.60 -2.21
C ALA A 19 20.78 -1.92 -1.86
N GLY A 20 21.08 -1.87 -0.55
CA GLY A 20 22.25 -1.18 -0.03
C GLY A 20 21.95 0.20 0.51
N ARG A 21 22.79 0.63 1.47
CA ARG A 21 22.59 1.87 2.22
C ARG A 21 22.56 3.12 1.33
N ASP A 22 23.40 3.15 0.31
CA ASP A 22 23.57 4.26 -0.62
C ASP A 22 22.88 4.03 -1.97
N GLY A 23 22.01 3.00 -2.05
CA GLY A 23 21.25 2.69 -3.26
C GLY A 23 20.36 3.85 -3.70
N GLU A 24 20.22 4.01 -5.01
CA GLU A 24 19.37 5.05 -5.58
C GLU A 24 17.89 4.85 -5.16
N VAL A 25 17.22 5.95 -4.86
CA VAL A 25 15.75 5.97 -4.66
C VAL A 25 15.13 6.84 -5.75
N ARG A 26 14.30 6.24 -6.59
CA ARG A 26 13.72 6.92 -7.75
C ARG A 26 12.25 6.62 -7.95
N HIS A 27 11.53 7.60 -8.42
CA HIS A 27 10.15 7.43 -8.89
C HIS A 27 10.17 6.86 -10.32
N VAL A 28 9.36 5.83 -10.56
CA VAL A 28 9.26 5.16 -11.87
C VAL A 28 8.19 5.80 -12.73
N GLY A 29 7.08 6.17 -12.10
CA GLY A 29 5.93 6.77 -12.76
C GLY A 29 4.62 6.34 -12.10
N SER A 30 3.52 6.80 -12.67
CA SER A 30 2.16 6.42 -12.30
C SER A 30 1.59 5.48 -13.36
N ILE A 31 0.81 4.51 -12.92
CA ILE A 31 0.10 3.52 -13.75
C ILE A 31 -1.39 3.53 -13.42
N GLY A 32 -2.22 2.85 -14.20
CA GLY A 32 -3.63 2.63 -13.88
C GLY A 32 -3.81 1.88 -12.56
N GLY A 33 -4.91 2.14 -11.85
CA GLY A 33 -5.24 1.57 -10.53
C GLY A 33 -5.68 0.11 -10.56
N ASP A 34 -5.38 -0.65 -11.62
CA ASP A 34 -5.78 -2.05 -11.78
C ASP A 34 -4.60 -3.02 -11.70
N LEU A 35 -4.91 -4.29 -11.40
CA LEU A 35 -3.91 -5.34 -11.24
C LEU A 35 -3.16 -5.68 -12.54
N VAL A 36 -3.78 -5.47 -13.71
CA VAL A 36 -3.16 -5.75 -15.01
C VAL A 36 -2.05 -4.74 -15.28
N ALA A 37 -2.31 -3.47 -15.01
CA ALA A 37 -1.30 -2.41 -15.11
C ALA A 37 -0.15 -2.65 -14.13
N LEU A 38 -0.47 -3.06 -12.88
CA LEU A 38 0.52 -3.40 -11.86
C LEU A 38 1.41 -4.57 -12.31
N ASP A 39 0.82 -5.66 -12.79
CA ASP A 39 1.56 -6.82 -13.30
C ASP A 39 2.50 -6.47 -14.45
N LYS A 40 2.03 -5.63 -15.38
CA LYS A 40 2.83 -5.16 -16.51
C LYS A 40 4.03 -4.33 -16.04
N ALA A 41 3.86 -3.50 -15.04
CA ALA A 41 4.93 -2.71 -14.46
C ALA A 41 5.94 -3.59 -13.71
N LEU A 42 5.47 -4.50 -12.85
CA LEU A 42 6.34 -5.38 -12.06
C LEU A 42 7.09 -6.38 -12.92
N ARG A 43 6.50 -6.92 -14.00
CA ARG A 43 7.22 -7.80 -14.95
C ARG A 43 8.48 -7.16 -15.52
N LYS A 44 8.47 -5.86 -15.81
CA LYS A 44 9.65 -5.12 -16.26
C LYS A 44 10.75 -5.03 -15.20
N LEU A 45 10.37 -5.09 -13.91
CA LEU A 45 11.31 -5.07 -12.79
C LEU A 45 11.86 -6.47 -12.50
N ILE A 46 11.00 -7.48 -12.54
CA ILE A 46 11.37 -8.90 -12.34
C ILE A 46 12.39 -9.34 -13.39
N SER A 47 12.27 -8.88 -14.64
CA SER A 47 13.23 -9.22 -15.72
C SER A 47 14.68 -8.80 -15.42
N ARG A 48 14.90 -7.98 -14.39
CA ARG A 48 16.24 -7.56 -13.94
C ARG A 48 16.91 -8.56 -12.98
N ALA A 49 16.31 -9.73 -12.77
CA ALA A 49 16.82 -10.83 -11.94
C ALA A 49 17.13 -10.47 -10.48
N GLN A 50 16.47 -9.45 -9.94
CA GLN A 50 16.56 -9.08 -8.52
C GLN A 50 15.28 -9.45 -7.77
N PRO A 51 15.36 -10.02 -6.56
CA PRO A 51 14.19 -10.22 -5.71
C PRO A 51 13.47 -8.88 -5.46
N LEU A 52 12.15 -8.86 -5.67
CA LEU A 52 11.33 -7.69 -5.38
C LEU A 52 10.71 -7.81 -3.99
N HIS A 53 10.79 -6.73 -3.23
CA HIS A 53 10.09 -6.55 -1.97
C HIS A 53 9.11 -5.37 -2.14
N VAL A 54 7.84 -5.68 -2.29
CA VAL A 54 6.79 -4.69 -2.56
C VAL A 54 6.16 -4.25 -1.25
N VAL A 55 5.94 -2.95 -1.09
CA VAL A 55 5.30 -2.36 0.10
C VAL A 55 4.26 -1.34 -0.34
N TYR A 56 3.09 -1.37 0.29
CA TYR A 56 2.07 -0.33 0.12
C TYR A 56 1.33 -0.04 1.43
N GLU A 57 0.74 1.17 1.50
CA GLU A 57 -0.07 1.59 2.65
C GLU A 57 -1.46 0.98 2.59
N ALA A 58 -1.96 0.47 3.74
CA ALA A 58 -3.33 -0.01 3.87
C ALA A 58 -4.32 1.14 3.60
N GLY A 59 -5.12 0.96 2.58
CA GLY A 59 -6.07 1.96 2.10
C GLY A 59 -7.35 1.33 1.58
N PRO A 60 -8.12 2.03 0.73
CA PRO A 60 -9.38 1.54 0.16
C PRO A 60 -9.27 0.23 -0.62
N CYS A 61 -8.10 -0.07 -1.20
CA CYS A 61 -7.84 -1.32 -1.90
C CYS A 61 -7.73 -2.54 -0.96
N GLY A 62 -7.69 -2.32 0.37
CA GLY A 62 -7.56 -3.40 1.34
C GLY A 62 -6.32 -4.26 1.09
N PHE A 63 -6.51 -5.57 1.04
CA PHE A 63 -5.45 -6.56 0.87
C PHE A 63 -5.43 -7.21 -0.52
N VAL A 64 -6.16 -6.67 -1.50
CA VAL A 64 -6.28 -7.25 -2.85
C VAL A 64 -4.92 -7.37 -3.53
N ILE A 65 -4.11 -6.31 -3.48
CA ILE A 65 -2.76 -6.28 -4.07
C ILE A 65 -1.85 -7.29 -3.37
N TRP A 66 -1.90 -7.34 -2.04
CA TRP A 66 -1.10 -8.31 -1.27
C TRP A 66 -1.43 -9.75 -1.66
N ARG A 67 -2.71 -10.11 -1.73
CA ARG A 67 -3.15 -11.46 -2.12
C ARG A 67 -2.72 -11.81 -3.54
N HIS A 68 -2.88 -10.86 -4.45
CA HIS A 68 -2.50 -11.01 -5.85
C HIS A 68 -1.00 -11.26 -6.01
N LEU A 69 -0.16 -10.45 -5.38
CA LEU A 69 1.30 -10.57 -5.48
C LEU A 69 1.83 -11.79 -4.73
N SER A 70 1.27 -12.10 -3.55
CA SER A 70 1.63 -13.29 -2.79
C SER A 70 1.29 -14.58 -3.53
N ALA A 71 0.17 -14.63 -4.24
CA ALA A 71 -0.18 -15.78 -5.09
C ALA A 71 0.81 -15.98 -6.26
N GLN A 72 1.51 -14.93 -6.68
CA GLN A 72 2.57 -14.98 -7.68
C GLN A 72 3.96 -15.28 -7.08
N GLY A 73 4.04 -15.51 -5.76
CA GLY A 73 5.31 -15.76 -5.06
C GLY A 73 6.17 -14.52 -4.81
N LEU A 74 5.61 -13.32 -4.97
CA LEU A 74 6.31 -12.07 -4.70
C LEU A 74 6.19 -11.69 -3.23
N THR A 75 7.29 -11.21 -2.64
CA THR A 75 7.26 -10.64 -1.29
C THR A 75 6.51 -9.32 -1.31
N CYS A 76 5.40 -9.27 -0.55
CA CYS A 76 4.58 -8.06 -0.45
C CYS A 76 4.19 -7.80 1.01
N GLU A 77 4.33 -6.57 1.45
CA GLU A 77 3.94 -6.11 2.78
C GLU A 77 2.93 -4.99 2.71
N VAL A 78 1.97 -5.02 3.63
CA VAL A 78 1.00 -3.94 3.83
C VAL A 78 1.36 -3.23 5.13
N VAL A 79 1.43 -1.91 5.10
CA VAL A 79 1.76 -1.12 6.30
C VAL A 79 0.57 -0.24 6.71
N ALA A 80 0.38 -0.06 8.02
CA ALA A 80 -0.66 0.82 8.50
C ALA A 80 -0.23 2.29 8.39
N PRO A 81 -1.13 3.21 8.01
CA PRO A 81 -0.83 4.65 7.93
C PRO A 81 -0.23 5.23 9.22
N SER A 82 -0.70 4.73 10.37
CA SER A 82 -0.21 5.15 11.69
C SER A 82 1.19 4.66 12.04
N SER A 83 1.68 3.63 11.33
CA SER A 83 3.00 3.03 11.56
C SER A 83 4.08 3.58 10.60
N ILE A 84 3.72 4.51 9.71
CA ILE A 84 4.66 5.14 8.80
C ILE A 84 5.28 6.35 9.48
N PRO A 85 6.61 6.39 9.70
CA PRO A 85 7.29 7.55 10.28
C PRO A 85 7.10 8.80 9.42
N ARG A 86 6.55 9.86 10.00
CA ARG A 86 6.37 11.15 9.33
C ARG A 86 7.37 12.16 9.86
N ARG A 87 8.07 12.87 8.99
CA ARG A 87 8.94 13.97 9.38
C ARG A 87 8.11 15.23 9.62
N SER A 88 8.38 15.93 10.72
CA SER A 88 7.81 17.25 10.98
C SER A 88 8.27 18.22 9.88
N GLY A 89 7.33 18.76 9.11
CA GLY A 89 7.64 19.73 8.04
C GLY A 89 7.24 19.29 6.61
N ASP A 90 6.89 18.03 6.39
CA ASP A 90 6.37 17.57 5.10
C ASP A 90 4.93 18.06 4.88
N ARG A 91 4.78 19.35 4.53
CA ARG A 91 3.46 19.99 4.32
C ARG A 91 2.81 19.69 2.98
N VAL A 92 3.58 19.23 2.00
CA VAL A 92 3.04 18.94 0.66
C VAL A 92 3.02 17.45 0.42
N LYS A 93 1.85 16.86 0.62
CA LYS A 93 1.58 15.45 0.27
C LYS A 93 1.44 15.34 -1.25
N THR A 94 2.20 14.43 -1.87
CA THR A 94 2.02 14.03 -3.27
C THR A 94 2.25 12.54 -3.39
N ASP A 95 1.46 11.88 -4.23
CA ASP A 95 1.50 10.42 -4.46
C ASP A 95 2.93 9.95 -4.81
N ARG A 96 3.64 10.72 -5.62
CA ARG A 96 5.05 10.50 -5.93
C ARG A 96 5.94 10.47 -4.68
N ARG A 97 5.74 11.40 -3.73
CA ARG A 97 6.55 11.47 -2.49
C ARG A 97 6.23 10.32 -1.55
N ASP A 98 4.95 9.95 -1.49
CA ASP A 98 4.50 8.87 -0.63
C ASP A 98 5.05 7.52 -1.14
N ALA A 99 5.05 7.25 -2.44
CA ALA A 99 5.69 6.07 -3.03
C ALA A 99 7.22 6.05 -2.76
N LEU A 100 7.92 7.18 -2.95
CA LEU A 100 9.35 7.30 -2.66
C LEU A 100 9.67 7.07 -1.18
N MET A 101 8.84 7.58 -0.28
CA MET A 101 8.99 7.40 1.15
C MET A 101 8.82 5.93 1.53
N LEU A 102 7.80 5.25 1.02
CA LEU A 102 7.56 3.83 1.26
C LEU A 102 8.74 2.98 0.79
N ALA A 103 9.25 3.19 -0.41
CA ALA A 103 10.40 2.45 -0.93
C ALA A 103 11.67 2.66 -0.06
N ARG A 104 11.91 3.89 0.39
CA ARG A 104 13.05 4.24 1.26
C ARG A 104 12.94 3.60 2.63
N LEU A 105 11.77 3.68 3.28
CA LEU A 105 11.52 3.12 4.61
C LEU A 105 11.55 1.59 4.59
N ALA A 106 11.02 0.96 3.52
CA ALA A 106 11.11 -0.49 3.32
C ALA A 106 12.56 -0.94 3.26
N ARG A 107 13.41 -0.25 2.48
CA ARG A 107 14.85 -0.54 2.41
C ARG A 107 15.55 -0.37 3.76
N ALA A 108 15.15 0.63 4.53
CA ALA A 108 15.74 0.90 5.85
C ALA A 108 15.26 -0.10 6.94
N GLY A 109 14.24 -0.91 6.65
CA GLY A 109 13.62 -1.79 7.65
C GLY A 109 12.84 -1.04 8.72
N GLU A 110 12.38 0.17 8.42
CA GLU A 110 11.67 1.06 9.37
C GLU A 110 10.14 0.90 9.29
N LEU A 111 9.65 -0.02 8.49
CA LEU A 111 8.21 -0.28 8.35
C LEU A 111 7.81 -1.52 9.15
N SER A 112 6.63 -1.44 9.76
CA SER A 112 6.00 -2.57 10.43
C SER A 112 4.82 -3.05 9.60
N ALA A 113 4.93 -4.26 9.07
CA ALA A 113 3.85 -4.88 8.29
C ALA A 113 2.65 -5.20 9.19
N VAL A 114 1.45 -4.98 8.66
CA VAL A 114 0.23 -5.45 9.32
C VAL A 114 -0.02 -6.91 8.96
N ARG A 115 -0.55 -7.66 9.92
CA ARG A 115 -1.02 -9.01 9.65
C ARG A 115 -2.21 -8.93 8.70
N VAL A 116 -2.09 -9.57 7.55
CA VAL A 116 -3.20 -9.70 6.61
C VAL A 116 -4.16 -10.77 7.16
N PRO A 117 -5.43 -10.43 7.40
CA PRO A 117 -6.42 -11.40 7.86
C PRO A 117 -6.71 -12.42 6.76
N ASP A 118 -7.15 -13.60 7.15
CA ASP A 118 -7.72 -14.54 6.18
C ASP A 118 -9.08 -14.02 5.65
N ALA A 119 -9.62 -14.69 4.63
CA ALA A 119 -10.85 -14.24 3.97
C ALA A 119 -12.07 -14.27 4.91
N ALA A 120 -12.10 -15.19 5.89
CA ALA A 120 -13.18 -15.29 6.87
C ALA A 120 -13.12 -14.16 7.88
N ASP A 121 -11.93 -13.89 8.42
CA ASP A 121 -11.69 -12.78 9.35
C ASP A 121 -11.99 -11.42 8.69
N GLU A 122 -11.66 -11.27 7.39
CA GLU A 122 -11.95 -10.03 6.65
C GLU A 122 -13.44 -9.83 6.47
N ALA A 123 -14.19 -10.87 6.10
CA ALA A 123 -15.64 -10.80 5.97
C ALA A 123 -16.32 -10.40 7.28
N VAL A 124 -15.87 -10.95 8.42
CA VAL A 124 -16.38 -10.57 9.74
C VAL A 124 -16.06 -9.11 10.05
N ARG A 125 -14.84 -8.65 9.78
CA ARG A 125 -14.45 -7.24 10.01
C ARG A 125 -15.27 -6.28 9.16
N ASP A 126 -15.53 -6.62 7.91
CA ASP A 126 -16.34 -5.79 7.00
C ASP A 126 -17.81 -5.75 7.44
N LEU A 127 -18.35 -6.86 7.91
CA LEU A 127 -19.68 -6.91 8.49
C LEU A 127 -19.80 -6.00 9.72
N VAL A 128 -18.84 -6.08 10.65
CA VAL A 128 -18.79 -5.23 11.84
C VAL A 128 -18.69 -3.76 11.48
N ARG A 129 -17.85 -3.41 10.50
CA ARG A 129 -17.71 -2.02 10.02
C ARG A 129 -19.00 -1.51 9.36
N ALA A 130 -19.64 -2.32 8.54
CA ALA A 130 -20.93 -1.98 7.92
C ALA A 130 -21.99 -1.74 8.99
N HIS A 131 -22.09 -2.61 9.99
CA HIS A 131 -23.04 -2.48 11.10
C HIS A 131 -22.78 -1.21 11.93
N ALA A 132 -21.52 -0.89 12.22
CA ALA A 132 -21.17 0.34 12.94
C ALA A 132 -21.58 1.60 12.16
N ARG A 133 -21.39 1.63 10.85
CA ARG A 133 -21.82 2.75 9.98
C ARG A 133 -23.33 2.93 9.99
N THR A 134 -24.09 1.84 9.93
CA THR A 134 -25.57 1.88 9.96
C THR A 134 -26.08 2.42 11.30
N ARG A 135 -25.45 2.04 12.42
CA ARG A 135 -25.79 2.56 13.75
C ARG A 135 -25.50 4.05 13.89
N CYS A 136 -24.37 4.53 13.40
CA CYS A 136 -24.03 5.95 13.40
C CYS A 136 -25.02 6.76 12.55
N ALA A 137 -25.40 6.27 11.37
CA ALA A 137 -26.37 6.93 10.50
C ALA A 137 -27.77 7.03 11.17
N SER A 138 -28.24 5.95 11.83
CA SER A 138 -29.51 5.95 12.52
C SER A 138 -29.53 6.83 13.78
N ALA A 139 -28.39 6.98 14.46
CA ALA A 139 -28.26 7.89 15.60
C ALA A 139 -28.28 9.36 15.16
N ALA A 140 -27.62 9.69 14.04
CA ALA A 140 -27.66 11.04 13.49
C ALA A 140 -29.06 11.47 13.05
N THR A 141 -29.84 10.55 12.45
CA THR A 141 -31.21 10.83 12.03
C THR A 141 -32.16 11.07 13.24
N ARG A 142 -31.91 10.41 14.38
CA ARG A 142 -32.71 10.63 15.62
C ARG A 142 -32.35 11.92 16.35
N ALA A 143 -31.21 12.52 16.13
CA ALA A 143 -30.79 13.75 16.78
C ALA A 143 -31.32 15.01 16.07
N ILE A 144 -31.92 14.87 14.90
CA ILE A 144 -32.45 15.97 14.06
C ILE A 144 -34.01 16.02 14.11
N ALA A 145 -34.66 15.04 14.73
CA ALA A 145 -36.12 14.97 14.93
C ALA A 145 -36.45 15.36 16.36
#